data_21aa9b29b4794bf86d4aca392978a082
#
_entry.id   21aa9b29b4794bf86d4aca392978a082
#
_cell.length_a   1.000
_cell.length_b   1.000
_cell.length_c   1.000
_cell.angle_alpha   90.00
_cell.angle_beta   90.00
_cell.angle_gamma   90.00
#
_symmetry.space_group_name_H-M   'P 1'
#
loop_
_entity.id
_entity.type
_entity.pdbx_description
1 polymer ?
#
loop_
_entity_poly.entity_id
_entity_poly.type
_entity_poly.pdbx_seq_one_letter_code
_entity_poly.pdbx_strand_id
1 'polypeptide(L)'
;MVSVIVICYNQEKSIAAALDSVLRQDESVPFEIVIGDDASIDHTREICQGYADKYPDKVRILPQEPNLGLVKNYFRCLKACRGEYISDCAGDDEWTGTTRISDAMKIFESHPEVNSVFTDYIIFDTATRISHQAYSSEFEDRKFNPIIKKETLLRKTLNRTNSLPYMLSTAVFRRKDLEDVMKDAYKMVCNEEFGCEDVPIIAALASKGDAAFNPAVTLKYNIISNSISNNSDRLKSARFYLKSLRMSRILGRYYGITEKEMTDTFRTKSLYLASAAFDINDKTLAREIEQEIYSWSLNPSLKCKTYLYLIKFHSARHAVSKLKHLYNI
;
A
#
# COMPACT_ATOMS: atom_id res chain seq x y z
N MET A 1 8.34 20.75 10.21
CA MET A 1 9.08 19.51 10.53
C MET A 1 8.32 18.33 9.94
N VAL A 2 9.03 17.33 9.40
CA VAL A 2 8.46 16.08 8.86
C VAL A 2 8.78 14.93 9.80
N SER A 3 7.81 14.04 10.07
CA SER A 3 8.08 12.75 10.70
C SER A 3 8.07 11.66 9.62
N VAL A 4 9.14 10.88 9.57
CA VAL A 4 9.25 9.71 8.69
C VAL A 4 8.95 8.46 9.51
N ILE A 5 7.88 7.77 9.17
CA ILE A 5 7.51 6.50 9.79
C ILE A 5 8.28 5.38 9.11
N VAL A 6 8.97 4.56 9.91
CA VAL A 6 9.62 3.33 9.45
C VAL A 6 9.02 2.16 10.21
N ILE A 7 8.19 1.37 9.54
CA ILE A 7 7.66 0.12 10.12
C ILE A 7 8.48 -1.06 9.63
N CYS A 8 8.76 -2.00 10.52
CA CYS A 8 9.56 -3.18 10.19
C CYS A 8 9.11 -4.42 10.97
N TYR A 9 9.33 -5.58 10.36
CA TYR A 9 9.16 -6.91 10.98
C TYR A 9 10.02 -7.94 10.28
N ASN A 10 11.01 -8.50 10.98
CA ASN A 10 11.98 -9.48 10.45
C ASN A 10 12.67 -9.01 9.16
N GLN A 11 13.28 -7.84 9.22
CA GLN A 11 13.93 -7.17 8.09
C GLN A 11 15.41 -6.85 8.38
N GLU A 12 16.12 -7.71 9.13
CA GLU A 12 17.54 -7.52 9.48
C GLU A 12 18.45 -7.23 8.28
N LYS A 13 18.09 -7.74 7.08
CA LYS A 13 18.90 -7.60 5.85
C LYS A 13 18.69 -6.29 5.11
N SER A 14 17.60 -5.56 5.37
CA SER A 14 17.21 -4.37 4.61
C SER A 14 17.08 -3.12 5.47
N ILE A 15 16.71 -3.25 6.74
CA ILE A 15 16.38 -2.10 7.60
C ILE A 15 17.49 -1.06 7.71
N ALA A 16 18.76 -1.47 7.71
CA ALA A 16 19.89 -0.54 7.74
C ALA A 16 19.93 0.33 6.48
N ALA A 17 19.72 -0.27 5.29
CA ALA A 17 19.69 0.47 4.02
C ALA A 17 18.48 1.44 3.96
N ALA A 18 17.33 1.03 4.49
CA ALA A 18 16.16 1.89 4.62
C ALA A 18 16.46 3.12 5.48
N LEU A 19 16.99 2.93 6.69
CA LEU A 19 17.32 4.01 7.62
C LEU A 19 18.41 4.93 7.07
N ASP A 20 19.49 4.39 6.49
CA ASP A 20 20.54 5.17 5.83
C ASP A 20 19.99 6.01 4.69
N SER A 21 19.02 5.47 3.93
CA SER A 21 18.41 6.17 2.81
C SER A 21 17.61 7.41 3.25
N VAL A 22 16.90 7.31 4.37
CA VAL A 22 16.17 8.44 4.95
C VAL A 22 17.13 9.46 5.59
N LEU A 23 18.17 9.00 6.29
CA LEU A 23 19.15 9.87 6.92
C LEU A 23 19.99 10.69 5.93
N ARG A 24 20.05 10.29 4.65
CA ARG A 24 20.73 11.05 3.58
C ARG A 24 19.93 12.25 3.06
N GLN A 25 18.69 12.48 3.53
CA GLN A 25 17.93 13.65 3.10
C GLN A 25 18.64 14.95 3.50
N ASP A 26 18.48 15.99 2.66
CA ASP A 26 19.03 17.30 2.97
C ASP A 26 18.41 17.86 4.27
N GLU A 27 19.20 18.66 5.00
CA GLU A 27 18.79 19.19 6.29
C GLU A 27 18.08 20.55 6.19
N SER A 28 17.70 20.97 5.00
CA SER A 28 16.97 22.24 4.79
C SER A 28 15.60 22.24 5.45
N VAL A 29 15.03 21.06 5.64
CA VAL A 29 13.78 20.85 6.38
C VAL A 29 14.04 19.89 7.56
N PRO A 30 13.77 20.30 8.80
CA PRO A 30 13.93 19.43 9.95
C PRO A 30 13.04 18.19 9.84
N PHE A 31 13.58 17.00 10.16
CA PHE A 31 12.82 15.77 10.20
C PHE A 31 13.24 14.85 11.36
N GLU A 32 12.33 13.98 11.76
CA GLU A 32 12.58 12.85 12.67
C GLU A 32 12.23 11.53 11.99
N ILE A 33 12.81 10.43 12.46
CA ILE A 33 12.47 9.06 12.08
C ILE A 33 11.82 8.37 13.28
N VAL A 34 10.60 7.85 13.10
CA VAL A 34 9.87 7.10 14.13
C VAL A 34 9.80 5.64 13.69
N ILE A 35 10.51 4.77 14.39
CA ILE A 35 10.60 3.35 14.05
C ILE A 35 9.59 2.53 14.88
N GLY A 36 8.77 1.77 14.19
CA GLY A 36 7.88 0.77 14.76
C GLY A 36 8.29 -0.65 14.38
N ASP A 37 9.11 -1.26 15.22
CA ASP A 37 9.39 -2.69 15.12
C ASP A 37 8.22 -3.51 15.68
N ASP A 38 7.65 -4.40 14.86
CA ASP A 38 6.45 -5.18 15.19
C ASP A 38 6.79 -6.55 15.84
N ALA A 39 7.64 -6.52 16.85
CA ALA A 39 8.14 -7.69 17.56
C ALA A 39 8.97 -8.64 16.68
N SER A 40 9.95 -8.11 15.97
CA SER A 40 10.91 -8.91 15.20
C SER A 40 11.63 -9.92 16.09
N ILE A 41 11.88 -11.10 15.54
CA ILE A 41 12.59 -12.19 16.20
C ILE A 41 14.01 -12.42 15.65
N ASP A 42 14.39 -11.64 14.64
CA ASP A 42 15.75 -11.53 14.09
C ASP A 42 16.47 -10.29 14.65
N HIS A 43 17.60 -9.89 14.07
CA HIS A 43 18.38 -8.73 14.52
C HIS A 43 17.80 -7.36 14.13
N THR A 44 16.60 -7.29 13.52
CA THR A 44 15.99 -6.04 13.07
C THR A 44 15.93 -5.00 14.19
N ARG A 45 15.43 -5.39 15.38
CA ARG A 45 15.29 -4.48 16.51
C ARG A 45 16.63 -3.99 17.04
N GLU A 46 17.62 -4.87 17.13
CA GLU A 46 18.98 -4.51 17.56
C GLU A 46 19.60 -3.45 16.63
N ILE A 47 19.45 -3.66 15.32
CA ILE A 47 19.90 -2.69 14.31
C ILE A 47 19.20 -1.35 14.51
N CYS A 48 17.87 -1.33 14.62
CA CYS A 48 17.09 -0.10 14.85
C CYS A 48 17.52 0.65 16.12
N GLN A 49 17.80 -0.09 17.22
CA GLN A 49 18.29 0.50 18.46
C GLN A 49 19.67 1.15 18.26
N GLY A 50 20.57 0.50 17.51
CA GLY A 50 21.88 1.07 17.18
C GLY A 50 21.77 2.41 16.42
N TYR A 51 20.76 2.56 15.52
CA TYR A 51 20.50 3.85 14.87
C TYR A 51 19.91 4.88 15.84
N ALA A 52 19.01 4.51 16.73
CA ALA A 52 18.48 5.42 17.74
C ALA A 52 19.55 5.91 18.70
N ASP A 53 20.46 5.04 19.11
CA ASP A 53 21.60 5.40 19.98
C ASP A 53 22.62 6.30 19.28
N LYS A 54 22.84 6.09 17.96
CA LYS A 54 23.77 6.90 17.15
C LYS A 54 23.21 8.27 16.77
N TYR A 55 21.89 8.37 16.58
CA TYR A 55 21.21 9.58 16.14
C TYR A 55 20.05 9.97 17.07
N PRO A 56 20.29 10.19 18.38
CA PRO A 56 19.24 10.34 19.40
C PRO A 56 18.30 11.52 19.17
N ASP A 57 18.76 12.56 18.48
CA ASP A 57 17.97 13.75 18.16
C ASP A 57 17.06 13.56 16.92
N LYS A 58 17.36 12.57 16.10
CA LYS A 58 16.65 12.34 14.83
C LYS A 58 15.89 11.01 14.78
N VAL A 59 16.41 9.95 15.41
CA VAL A 59 15.87 8.60 15.30
C VAL A 59 15.31 8.15 16.65
N ARG A 60 14.08 7.66 16.62
CA ARG A 60 13.40 7.19 17.81
C ARG A 60 12.71 5.87 17.52
N ILE A 61 13.09 4.82 18.25
CA ILE A 61 12.41 3.53 18.21
C ILE A 61 11.31 3.49 19.28
N LEU A 62 10.13 3.03 18.92
CA LEU A 62 9.02 2.89 19.86
C LEU A 62 9.25 1.71 20.81
N PRO A 63 8.69 1.76 22.04
CA PRO A 63 8.74 0.65 22.97
C PRO A 63 8.30 -0.66 22.31
N GLN A 64 8.89 -1.77 22.72
CA GLN A 64 8.50 -3.07 22.20
C GLN A 64 7.12 -3.45 22.74
N GLU A 65 6.26 -3.91 21.81
CA GLU A 65 4.95 -4.46 22.06
C GLU A 65 4.89 -5.89 21.48
N PRO A 66 3.92 -6.71 21.84
CA PRO A 66 3.62 -7.93 21.08
C PRO A 66 3.35 -7.59 19.61
N ASN A 67 3.50 -8.56 18.70
CA ASN A 67 3.19 -8.33 17.28
C ASN A 67 1.74 -7.83 17.12
N LEU A 68 1.61 -6.60 16.66
CA LEU A 68 0.34 -5.88 16.50
C LEU A 68 -0.24 -6.03 15.09
N GLY A 69 0.60 -6.42 14.13
CA GLY A 69 0.29 -6.41 12.71
C GLY A 69 0.46 -5.02 12.09
N LEU A 70 0.59 -5.01 10.76
CA LEU A 70 0.93 -3.85 9.94
C LEU A 70 0.13 -2.59 10.30
N VAL A 71 -1.20 -2.67 10.27
CA VAL A 71 -2.08 -1.50 10.45
C VAL A 71 -1.92 -0.89 11.83
N LYS A 72 -2.01 -1.68 12.90
CA LYS A 72 -1.86 -1.15 14.26
C LYS A 72 -0.47 -0.57 14.50
N ASN A 73 0.58 -1.25 14.03
CA ASN A 73 1.94 -0.77 14.18
C ASN A 73 2.14 0.57 13.47
N TYR A 74 1.61 0.73 12.24
CA TYR A 74 1.65 2.00 11.52
C TYR A 74 0.97 3.14 12.30
N PHE A 75 -0.28 2.94 12.76
CA PHE A 75 -1.01 3.98 13.49
C PHE A 75 -0.43 4.27 14.87
N ARG A 76 0.24 3.32 15.49
CA ARG A 76 1.04 3.56 16.69
C ARG A 76 2.21 4.51 16.40
N CYS A 77 2.91 4.32 15.29
CA CYS A 77 3.97 5.23 14.85
C CYS A 77 3.41 6.61 14.51
N LEU A 78 2.33 6.68 13.75
CA LEU A 78 1.66 7.94 13.39
C LEU A 78 1.29 8.76 14.63
N LYS A 79 0.72 8.12 15.66
CA LYS A 79 0.39 8.77 16.94
C LYS A 79 1.63 9.31 17.67
N ALA A 80 2.77 8.67 17.50
CA ALA A 80 4.02 9.08 18.14
C ALA A 80 4.76 10.18 17.36
N CYS A 81 4.38 10.46 16.11
CA CYS A 81 4.96 11.50 15.28
C CYS A 81 4.74 12.90 15.87
N ARG A 82 5.77 13.78 15.72
CA ARG A 82 5.74 15.18 16.17
C ARG A 82 5.62 16.16 15.01
N GLY A 83 5.93 15.69 13.79
CA GLY A 83 5.91 16.50 12.57
C GLY A 83 4.51 16.93 12.16
N GLU A 84 4.43 18.07 11.52
CA GLU A 84 3.23 18.58 10.85
C GLU A 84 2.94 17.80 9.55
N TYR A 85 4.00 17.28 8.96
CA TYR A 85 3.94 16.44 7.77
C TYR A 85 4.43 15.03 8.10
N ILE A 86 3.88 14.07 7.40
CA ILE A 86 4.23 12.65 7.52
C ILE A 86 4.74 12.16 6.17
N SER A 87 5.76 11.34 6.20
CA SER A 87 6.18 10.46 5.12
C SER A 87 6.49 9.10 5.70
N ASP A 88 6.64 8.07 4.86
CA ASP A 88 7.04 6.76 5.32
C ASP A 88 8.06 6.09 4.40
N CYS A 89 8.82 5.18 4.98
CA CYS A 89 9.73 4.29 4.29
C CYS A 89 9.56 2.91 4.93
N ALA A 90 9.06 1.93 4.19
CA ALA A 90 9.01 0.57 4.71
C ALA A 90 10.45 0.06 4.97
N GLY A 91 10.63 -0.80 5.99
CA GLY A 91 11.97 -1.27 6.37
C GLY A 91 12.65 -2.17 5.33
N ASP A 92 11.98 -2.47 4.23
CA ASP A 92 12.49 -3.20 3.05
C ASP A 92 12.66 -2.31 1.80
N ASP A 93 12.29 -1.03 1.86
CA ASP A 93 12.43 -0.08 0.77
C ASP A 93 13.61 0.88 0.98
N GLU A 94 13.99 1.61 -0.05
CA GLU A 94 15.06 2.60 0.00
C GLU A 94 14.62 3.90 -0.67
N TRP A 95 14.81 5.03 -0.01
CA TRP A 95 14.67 6.33 -0.66
C TRP A 95 15.85 6.59 -1.60
N THR A 96 15.56 7.13 -2.77
CA THR A 96 16.56 7.57 -3.75
C THR A 96 16.63 9.09 -3.78
N GLY A 97 17.82 9.63 -4.01
CA GLY A 97 18.03 11.07 -3.93
C GLY A 97 18.04 11.63 -2.49
N THR A 98 18.15 12.94 -2.37
CA THR A 98 18.33 13.63 -1.09
C THR A 98 17.31 14.76 -0.86
N THR A 99 16.42 15.05 -1.82
CA THR A 99 15.56 16.25 -1.82
C THR A 99 14.06 15.95 -1.69
N ARG A 100 13.69 14.68 -1.41
CA ARG A 100 12.27 14.29 -1.35
C ARG A 100 11.46 15.15 -0.38
N ILE A 101 12.02 15.40 0.81
CA ILE A 101 11.35 16.19 1.84
C ILE A 101 11.30 17.67 1.43
N SER A 102 12.44 18.25 1.05
CA SER A 102 12.51 19.67 0.69
C SER A 102 11.70 20.01 -0.57
N ASP A 103 11.66 19.12 -1.56
CA ASP A 103 10.84 19.34 -2.75
C ASP A 103 9.34 19.24 -2.46
N ALA A 104 8.92 18.34 -1.58
CA ALA A 104 7.53 18.29 -1.13
C ALA A 104 7.13 19.58 -0.39
N MET A 105 8.00 20.14 0.46
CA MET A 105 7.70 21.40 1.16
C MET A 105 7.53 22.57 0.21
N LYS A 106 8.36 22.69 -0.84
CA LYS A 106 8.21 23.73 -1.89
C LYS A 106 6.83 23.63 -2.59
N ILE A 107 6.36 22.40 -2.83
CA ILE A 107 5.05 22.17 -3.44
C ILE A 107 3.94 22.60 -2.47
N PHE A 108 4.00 22.25 -1.19
CA PHE A 108 3.01 22.68 -0.20
C PHE A 108 2.97 24.19 0.02
N GLU A 109 4.11 24.88 -0.11
CA GLU A 109 4.19 26.34 -0.03
C GLU A 109 3.53 27.03 -1.23
N SER A 110 3.75 26.49 -2.44
CA SER A 110 3.19 27.04 -3.68
C SER A 110 1.74 26.64 -3.93
N HIS A 111 1.26 25.54 -3.31
CA HIS A 111 -0.07 24.97 -3.50
C HIS A 111 -0.73 24.64 -2.14
N PRO A 112 -1.31 25.65 -1.45
CA PRO A 112 -1.96 25.45 -0.15
C PRO A 112 -3.14 24.47 -0.16
N GLU A 113 -3.79 24.30 -1.31
CA GLU A 113 -4.89 23.35 -1.54
C GLU A 113 -4.44 21.88 -1.54
N VAL A 114 -3.14 21.63 -1.73
CA VAL A 114 -2.56 20.29 -1.75
C VAL A 114 -2.31 19.80 -0.32
N ASN A 115 -2.77 18.60 -0.02
CA ASN A 115 -2.52 17.95 1.26
C ASN A 115 -1.60 16.73 1.20
N SER A 116 -1.30 16.26 -0.02
CA SER A 116 -0.40 15.12 -0.24
C SER A 116 0.41 15.31 -1.52
N VAL A 117 1.70 15.03 -1.45
CA VAL A 117 2.63 15.06 -2.58
C VAL A 117 3.14 13.64 -2.80
N PHE A 118 2.87 13.06 -3.95
CA PHE A 118 3.40 11.76 -4.37
C PHE A 118 4.58 11.95 -5.30
N THR A 119 5.50 11.00 -5.26
CA THR A 119 6.66 10.97 -6.16
C THR A 119 6.65 9.70 -6.98
N ASP A 120 7.55 9.62 -7.96
CA ASP A 120 7.74 8.40 -8.74
C ASP A 120 8.68 7.41 -8.02
N TYR A 121 8.66 6.17 -8.47
CA TYR A 121 9.45 5.08 -7.89
C TYR A 121 9.90 4.08 -8.95
N ILE A 122 10.95 3.34 -8.64
CA ILE A 122 11.38 2.16 -9.39
C ILE A 122 11.04 0.90 -8.62
N ILE A 123 10.65 -0.15 -9.34
CA ILE A 123 10.46 -1.48 -8.77
C ILE A 123 11.75 -2.26 -8.97
N PHE A 124 12.29 -2.81 -7.90
CA PHE A 124 13.47 -3.66 -7.94
C PHE A 124 13.13 -5.07 -7.44
N ASP A 125 13.21 -6.04 -8.31
CA ASP A 125 13.07 -7.45 -7.94
C ASP A 125 14.39 -7.96 -7.34
N THR A 126 14.39 -8.25 -6.05
CA THR A 126 15.59 -8.66 -5.30
C THR A 126 16.07 -10.05 -5.69
N ALA A 127 15.21 -10.92 -6.23
CA ALA A 127 15.56 -12.28 -6.65
C ALA A 127 16.24 -12.29 -8.04
N THR A 128 15.67 -11.55 -8.99
CA THR A 128 16.20 -11.47 -10.37
C THR A 128 17.22 -10.34 -10.55
N ARG A 129 17.27 -9.38 -9.62
CA ARG A 129 18.05 -8.14 -9.68
C ARG A 129 17.69 -7.25 -10.88
N ILE A 130 16.47 -7.36 -11.37
CA ILE A 130 15.96 -6.54 -12.47
C ILE A 130 15.22 -5.33 -11.88
N SER A 131 15.53 -4.14 -12.41
CA SER A 131 14.78 -2.93 -12.16
C SER A 131 13.77 -2.69 -13.27
N HIS A 132 12.52 -2.42 -12.89
CA HIS A 132 11.52 -1.90 -13.81
C HIS A 132 11.44 -0.39 -13.67
N GLN A 133 11.38 0.29 -14.81
CA GLN A 133 11.33 1.74 -14.82
C GLN A 133 10.08 2.27 -14.11
N ALA A 134 10.26 3.46 -13.62
CA ALA A 134 9.27 4.26 -12.97
C ALA A 134 8.05 4.54 -13.86
N TYR A 135 6.96 4.80 -13.22
CA TYR A 135 5.67 5.11 -13.81
C TYR A 135 5.71 6.32 -14.80
N SER A 136 6.53 7.34 -14.50
CA SER A 136 6.67 8.53 -15.36
C SER A 136 7.15 8.20 -16.78
N SER A 137 7.89 7.11 -16.98
CA SER A 137 8.34 6.67 -18.30
C SER A 137 7.19 6.29 -19.25
N GLU A 138 6.01 5.97 -18.72
CA GLU A 138 4.82 5.67 -19.52
C GLU A 138 4.08 6.93 -20.02
N PHE A 139 4.50 8.13 -19.58
CA PHE A 139 3.78 9.40 -19.77
C PHE A 139 4.58 10.50 -20.46
N GLU A 140 5.72 10.19 -21.09
CA GLU A 140 6.58 11.17 -21.76
C GLU A 140 5.84 12.09 -22.74
N ASP A 141 4.71 11.66 -23.31
CA ASP A 141 3.89 12.42 -24.28
C ASP A 141 2.70 13.17 -23.67
N ARG A 142 2.44 13.09 -22.37
CA ARG A 142 1.27 13.75 -21.78
C ARG A 142 1.67 15.06 -21.10
N LYS A 143 0.98 16.16 -21.44
CA LYS A 143 1.03 17.40 -20.65
C LYS A 143 0.63 17.07 -19.22
N PHE A 144 1.64 16.92 -18.39
CA PHE A 144 1.47 16.52 -17.01
C PHE A 144 0.89 17.68 -16.20
N ASN A 145 -0.30 17.48 -15.63
CA ASN A 145 -0.80 18.40 -14.61
C ASN A 145 -0.28 17.90 -13.26
N PRO A 146 0.61 18.63 -12.60
CA PRO A 146 1.15 18.20 -11.31
C PRO A 146 0.10 18.11 -10.21
N ILE A 147 -1.05 18.82 -10.38
CA ILE A 147 -2.13 18.83 -9.39
C ILE A 147 -3.21 17.82 -9.77
N ILE A 148 -3.49 16.92 -8.87
CA ILE A 148 -4.50 15.87 -8.97
C ILE A 148 -5.68 16.27 -8.08
N LYS A 149 -6.82 16.51 -8.69
CA LYS A 149 -8.03 16.86 -7.96
C LYS A 149 -8.46 15.72 -7.05
N LYS A 150 -8.87 16.06 -5.84
CA LYS A 150 -9.27 15.12 -4.78
C LYS A 150 -10.29 14.07 -5.25
N GLU A 151 -11.28 14.45 -6.04
CA GLU A 151 -12.28 13.50 -6.57
C GLU A 151 -11.65 12.48 -7.53
N THR A 152 -10.66 12.92 -8.32
CA THR A 152 -9.91 12.05 -9.24
C THR A 152 -9.03 11.09 -8.44
N LEU A 153 -8.30 11.60 -7.44
CA LEU A 153 -7.46 10.79 -6.57
C LEU A 153 -8.29 9.72 -5.86
N LEU A 154 -9.41 10.11 -5.24
CA LEU A 154 -10.29 9.20 -4.52
C LEU A 154 -10.84 8.07 -5.42
N ARG A 155 -11.38 8.43 -6.60
CA ARG A 155 -11.88 7.43 -7.55
C ARG A 155 -10.80 6.46 -8.01
N LYS A 156 -9.63 6.96 -8.35
CA LYS A 156 -8.51 6.12 -8.80
C LYS A 156 -7.95 5.24 -7.69
N THR A 157 -7.86 5.75 -6.46
CA THR A 157 -7.44 4.98 -5.30
C THR A 157 -8.37 3.79 -5.04
N LEU A 158 -9.67 4.00 -5.12
CA LEU A 158 -10.66 2.95 -4.83
C LEU A 158 -10.89 2.02 -6.02
N ASN A 159 -10.80 2.51 -7.25
CA ASN A 159 -10.88 1.68 -8.45
C ASN A 159 -9.55 1.03 -8.83
N ARG A 160 -8.45 1.35 -8.15
CA ARG A 160 -7.11 0.77 -8.38
C ARG A 160 -6.76 0.60 -9.86
N THR A 161 -7.08 1.60 -10.65
CA THR A 161 -6.62 1.66 -12.04
C THR A 161 -5.13 2.00 -12.04
N ASN A 162 -4.32 1.24 -12.79
CA ASN A 162 -2.86 1.34 -12.88
C ASN A 162 -2.32 2.70 -13.37
N SER A 163 -3.12 3.74 -13.32
CA SER A 163 -2.84 5.01 -13.99
C SER A 163 -2.25 6.09 -13.09
N LEU A 164 -1.86 5.80 -11.84
CA LEU A 164 -1.13 6.74 -10.98
C LEU A 164 -0.35 5.99 -9.87
N PRO A 165 0.84 6.46 -9.50
CA PRO A 165 1.71 5.84 -8.50
C PRO A 165 1.23 6.15 -7.07
N TYR A 166 0.04 5.69 -6.71
CA TYR A 166 -0.46 5.91 -5.35
C TYR A 166 0.05 4.84 -4.40
N MET A 167 1.26 5.02 -3.97
CA MET A 167 1.79 4.28 -2.82
C MET A 167 2.04 5.27 -1.69
N LEU A 168 1.64 4.89 -0.49
CA LEU A 168 1.89 5.72 0.68
C LEU A 168 3.39 5.94 0.87
N SER A 169 4.21 4.93 0.58
CA SER A 169 5.68 5.03 0.62
C SER A 169 6.27 6.06 -0.35
N THR A 170 5.49 6.58 -1.32
CA THR A 170 5.92 7.70 -2.17
C THR A 170 5.40 9.06 -1.70
N ALA A 171 4.56 9.08 -0.66
CA ALA A 171 3.86 10.26 -0.22
C ALA A 171 4.62 11.06 0.84
N VAL A 172 4.43 12.39 0.79
CA VAL A 172 4.53 13.28 1.95
C VAL A 172 3.15 13.93 2.10
N PHE A 173 2.57 13.94 3.30
CA PHE A 173 1.21 14.45 3.49
C PHE A 173 1.05 15.27 4.78
N ARG A 174 0.03 16.14 4.81
CA ARG A 174 -0.32 16.95 5.98
C ARG A 174 -0.98 16.07 7.04
N ARG A 175 -0.32 15.93 8.21
CA ARG A 175 -0.83 15.10 9.32
C ARG A 175 -2.20 15.53 9.78
N LYS A 176 -2.43 16.85 9.89
CA LYS A 176 -3.69 17.41 10.36
C LYS A 176 -4.89 16.96 9.53
N ASP A 177 -4.76 16.88 8.21
CA ASP A 177 -5.88 16.49 7.34
C ASP A 177 -6.30 15.04 7.55
N LEU A 178 -5.32 14.15 7.78
CA LEU A 178 -5.61 12.77 8.14
C LEU A 178 -6.24 12.68 9.55
N GLU A 179 -5.69 13.39 10.54
CA GLU A 179 -6.23 13.42 11.90
C GLU A 179 -7.66 13.97 11.93
N ASP A 180 -7.97 14.99 11.13
CA ASP A 180 -9.32 15.55 11.04
C ASP A 180 -10.34 14.55 10.47
N VAL A 181 -9.94 13.71 9.51
CA VAL A 181 -10.80 12.61 9.04
C VAL A 181 -10.94 11.53 10.11
N MET A 182 -9.86 11.22 10.81
CA MET A 182 -9.87 10.17 11.85
C MET A 182 -10.72 10.51 13.05
N LYS A 183 -11.05 11.78 13.33
CA LYS A 183 -11.98 12.15 14.41
C LYS A 183 -13.34 11.48 14.26
N ASP A 184 -13.85 11.42 13.02
CA ASP A 184 -15.17 10.88 12.71
C ASP A 184 -15.12 9.47 12.11
N ALA A 185 -14.01 9.11 11.46
CA ALA A 185 -13.85 7.91 10.67
C ALA A 185 -12.71 6.99 11.13
N TYR A 186 -12.32 7.03 12.42
CA TYR A 186 -11.20 6.23 12.93
C TYR A 186 -11.29 4.75 12.55
N LYS A 187 -12.43 4.11 12.82
CA LYS A 187 -12.66 2.69 12.51
C LYS A 187 -12.64 2.37 11.01
N MET A 188 -12.82 3.38 10.17
CA MET A 188 -12.77 3.22 8.71
C MET A 188 -11.32 3.32 8.21
N VAL A 189 -10.55 4.27 8.75
CA VAL A 189 -9.15 4.50 8.34
C VAL A 189 -8.22 3.46 8.97
N CYS A 190 -8.40 3.14 10.25
CA CYS A 190 -7.57 2.22 11.04
C CYS A 190 -8.13 0.80 11.09
N ASN A 191 -8.74 0.32 10.01
CA ASN A 191 -9.39 -1.00 10.00
C ASN A 191 -8.39 -2.12 9.68
N GLU A 192 -8.08 -2.93 10.69
CA GLU A 192 -7.16 -4.07 10.58
C GLU A 192 -7.64 -5.16 9.59
N GLU A 193 -8.96 -5.28 9.42
CA GLU A 193 -9.52 -6.26 8.47
C GLU A 193 -9.21 -5.94 7.01
N PHE A 194 -8.79 -4.69 6.71
CA PHE A 194 -8.38 -4.32 5.36
C PHE A 194 -7.00 -4.89 4.99
N GLY A 195 -6.14 -5.13 5.99
CA GLY A 195 -4.83 -5.75 5.81
C GLY A 195 -3.78 -4.84 5.20
N CYS A 196 -4.09 -3.56 5.00
CA CYS A 196 -3.18 -2.50 4.57
C CYS A 196 -3.67 -1.15 5.11
N GLU A 197 -2.76 -0.21 5.27
CA GLU A 197 -3.01 1.16 5.74
C GLU A 197 -3.05 2.17 4.58
N ASP A 198 -2.39 1.87 3.47
CA ASP A 198 -2.16 2.78 2.34
C ASP A 198 -3.47 3.29 1.70
N VAL A 199 -4.35 2.40 1.29
CA VAL A 199 -5.59 2.78 0.59
C VAL A 199 -6.54 3.57 1.50
N PRO A 200 -6.81 3.17 2.76
CA PRO A 200 -7.62 3.96 3.67
C PRO A 200 -7.06 5.36 3.94
N ILE A 201 -5.73 5.49 4.13
CA ILE A 201 -5.08 6.79 4.37
C ILE A 201 -5.18 7.67 3.13
N ILE A 202 -4.83 7.16 1.94
CA ILE A 202 -4.91 7.93 0.70
C ILE A 202 -6.35 8.36 0.41
N ALA A 203 -7.34 7.49 0.64
CA ALA A 203 -8.75 7.84 0.48
C ALA A 203 -9.20 8.92 1.49
N ALA A 204 -8.72 8.85 2.72
CA ALA A 204 -8.98 9.87 3.74
C ALA A 204 -8.39 11.23 3.33
N LEU A 205 -7.14 11.28 2.90
CA LEU A 205 -6.50 12.50 2.40
C LEU A 205 -7.23 13.05 1.18
N ALA A 206 -7.57 12.19 0.20
CA ALA A 206 -8.32 12.56 -0.99
C ALA A 206 -9.75 13.06 -0.70
N SER A 207 -10.30 12.79 0.46
CA SER A 207 -11.60 13.35 0.87
C SER A 207 -11.50 14.81 1.34
N LYS A 208 -10.30 15.30 1.65
CA LYS A 208 -10.04 16.63 2.23
C LYS A 208 -9.40 17.61 1.25
N GLY A 209 -8.41 17.18 0.47
CA GLY A 209 -7.60 18.08 -0.36
C GLY A 209 -7.13 17.45 -1.65
N ASP A 210 -6.62 18.31 -2.52
CA ASP A 210 -5.97 17.90 -3.75
C ASP A 210 -4.60 17.26 -3.45
N ALA A 211 -4.07 16.49 -4.39
CA ALA A 211 -2.72 15.97 -4.33
C ALA A 211 -1.83 16.61 -5.40
N ALA A 212 -0.53 16.51 -5.21
CA ALA A 212 0.43 16.80 -6.26
C ALA A 212 1.24 15.55 -6.61
N PHE A 213 1.74 15.51 -7.83
CA PHE A 213 2.70 14.50 -8.26
C PHE A 213 3.99 15.15 -8.72
N ASN A 214 5.09 14.78 -8.10
CA ASN A 214 6.45 15.14 -8.52
C ASN A 214 7.04 13.94 -9.28
N PRO A 215 7.43 14.09 -10.56
CA PRO A 215 7.95 12.99 -11.38
C PRO A 215 9.36 12.53 -10.98
N ALA A 216 9.98 13.13 -9.98
CA ALA A 216 11.26 12.68 -9.45
C ALA A 216 11.12 11.27 -8.86
N VAL A 217 12.01 10.37 -9.26
CA VAL A 217 12.11 9.03 -8.68
C VAL A 217 12.77 9.15 -7.32
N THR A 218 12.00 8.95 -6.24
CA THR A 218 12.50 9.10 -4.87
C THR A 218 12.37 7.83 -4.03
N LEU A 219 11.87 6.74 -4.60
CA LEU A 219 11.74 5.46 -3.93
C LEU A 219 12.22 4.33 -4.83
N LYS A 220 12.99 3.43 -4.25
CA LYS A 220 13.27 2.09 -4.76
C LYS A 220 12.41 1.11 -3.98
N TYR A 221 11.33 0.65 -4.61
CA TYR A 221 10.44 -0.35 -4.05
C TYR A 221 11.01 -1.74 -4.27
N ASN A 222 11.42 -2.42 -3.21
CA ASN A 222 12.03 -3.74 -3.28
C ASN A 222 10.96 -4.83 -3.24
N ILE A 223 10.80 -5.59 -4.34
CA ILE A 223 10.00 -6.82 -4.32
C ILE A 223 10.81 -7.91 -3.62
N ILE A 224 10.36 -8.29 -2.43
CA ILE A 224 10.91 -9.40 -1.68
C ILE A 224 9.95 -10.59 -1.80
N SER A 225 10.51 -11.79 -2.08
CA SER A 225 9.74 -13.03 -2.07
C SER A 225 9.13 -13.25 -0.67
N ASN A 226 7.83 -13.56 -0.64
CA ASN A 226 7.03 -13.76 0.57
C ASN A 226 6.67 -12.49 1.36
N SER A 227 6.74 -11.31 0.75
CA SER A 227 6.12 -10.10 1.32
C SER A 227 4.58 -10.22 1.39
N ILE A 228 3.93 -9.30 2.11
CA ILE A 228 2.46 -9.30 2.26
C ILE A 228 1.76 -9.20 0.90
N SER A 229 2.26 -8.34 0.02
CA SER A 229 1.68 -8.07 -1.30
C SER A 229 2.16 -9.02 -2.40
N ASN A 230 3.31 -9.67 -2.22
CA ASN A 230 3.93 -10.57 -3.19
C ASN A 230 4.29 -11.91 -2.54
N ASN A 231 3.27 -12.72 -2.23
CA ASN A 231 3.44 -14.00 -1.58
C ASN A 231 3.27 -15.16 -2.58
N SER A 232 4.25 -16.06 -2.62
CA SER A 232 4.19 -17.29 -3.42
C SER A 232 3.11 -18.28 -2.91
N ASP A 233 2.71 -18.16 -1.64
CA ASP A 233 1.59 -18.91 -1.06
C ASP A 233 0.26 -18.35 -1.59
N ARG A 234 -0.36 -19.11 -2.50
CA ARG A 234 -1.63 -18.76 -3.13
C ARG A 234 -2.77 -18.53 -2.13
N LEU A 235 -2.79 -19.22 -1.00
CA LEU A 235 -3.81 -19.04 0.02
C LEU A 235 -3.67 -17.69 0.71
N LYS A 236 -2.45 -17.31 1.08
CA LYS A 236 -2.16 -15.99 1.68
C LYS A 236 -2.50 -14.87 0.71
N SER A 237 -2.08 -15.00 -0.55
CA SER A 237 -2.41 -14.04 -1.61
C SER A 237 -3.93 -13.92 -1.83
N ALA A 238 -4.65 -15.02 -1.89
CA ALA A 238 -6.10 -15.00 -2.05
C ALA A 238 -6.80 -14.32 -0.87
N ARG A 239 -6.36 -14.57 0.37
CA ARG A 239 -6.88 -13.88 1.56
C ARG A 239 -6.61 -12.38 1.54
N PHE A 240 -5.42 -11.96 1.11
CA PHE A 240 -5.09 -10.54 0.93
C PHE A 240 -5.99 -9.87 -0.12
N TYR A 241 -6.15 -10.48 -1.30
CA TYR A 241 -7.02 -9.94 -2.35
C TYR A 241 -8.51 -9.94 -1.96
N LEU A 242 -8.96 -10.90 -1.17
CA LEU A 242 -10.34 -10.92 -0.63
C LEU A 242 -10.57 -9.73 0.33
N LYS A 243 -9.64 -9.50 1.26
CA LYS A 243 -9.66 -8.31 2.13
C LYS A 243 -9.65 -7.02 1.31
N SER A 244 -8.81 -6.95 0.29
CA SER A 244 -8.70 -5.78 -0.60
C SER A 244 -9.96 -5.54 -1.44
N LEU A 245 -10.67 -6.58 -1.89
CA LEU A 245 -11.96 -6.42 -2.58
C LEU A 245 -13.04 -5.89 -1.62
N ARG A 246 -13.12 -6.47 -0.42
CA ARG A 246 -14.03 -6.03 0.66
C ARG A 246 -13.78 -4.60 1.07
N MET A 247 -12.51 -4.23 1.28
CA MET A 247 -12.09 -2.86 1.57
C MET A 247 -12.57 -1.87 0.51
N SER A 248 -12.34 -2.16 -0.78
CA SER A 248 -12.76 -1.28 -1.87
C SER A 248 -14.27 -1.01 -1.84
N ARG A 249 -15.09 -2.03 -1.57
CA ARG A 249 -16.55 -1.90 -1.46
C ARG A 249 -16.97 -1.06 -0.24
N ILE A 250 -16.36 -1.30 0.90
CA ILE A 250 -16.69 -0.59 2.15
C ILE A 250 -16.31 0.88 2.03
N LEU A 251 -15.08 1.18 1.60
CA LEU A 251 -14.60 2.55 1.41
C LEU A 251 -15.38 3.27 0.30
N GLY A 252 -15.68 2.58 -0.80
CA GLY A 252 -16.52 3.14 -1.87
C GLY A 252 -17.87 3.62 -1.36
N ARG A 253 -18.58 2.78 -0.60
CA ARG A 253 -19.86 3.16 0.02
C ARG A 253 -19.71 4.31 1.00
N TYR A 254 -18.66 4.31 1.81
CA TYR A 254 -18.41 5.38 2.78
C TYR A 254 -18.16 6.74 2.11
N TYR A 255 -17.36 6.75 1.04
CA TYR A 255 -17.00 7.97 0.31
C TYR A 255 -17.95 8.31 -0.86
N GLY A 256 -19.04 7.58 -1.04
CA GLY A 256 -20.02 7.84 -2.09
C GLY A 256 -19.57 7.47 -3.51
N ILE A 257 -18.54 6.62 -3.64
CA ILE A 257 -18.11 6.06 -4.93
C ILE A 257 -18.95 4.82 -5.23
N THR A 258 -19.64 4.84 -6.36
CA THR A 258 -20.54 3.75 -6.74
C THR A 258 -19.77 2.49 -7.15
N GLU A 259 -20.37 1.33 -6.95
CA GLU A 259 -19.76 0.06 -7.38
C GLU A 259 -19.53 0.03 -8.91
N LYS A 260 -20.36 0.74 -9.69
CA LYS A 260 -20.17 0.89 -11.13
C LYS A 260 -18.86 1.61 -11.47
N GLU A 261 -18.47 2.63 -10.69
CA GLU A 261 -17.20 3.33 -10.86
C GLU A 261 -16.00 2.44 -10.47
N MET A 262 -16.21 1.40 -9.68
CA MET A 262 -15.19 0.43 -9.25
C MET A 262 -15.22 -0.88 -10.06
N THR A 263 -15.83 -0.86 -11.26
CA THR A 263 -16.02 -2.06 -12.11
C THR A 263 -14.71 -2.77 -12.42
N ASP A 264 -13.62 -2.04 -12.69
CA ASP A 264 -12.33 -2.64 -13.06
C ASP A 264 -11.70 -3.37 -11.87
N THR A 265 -11.72 -2.76 -10.69
CA THR A 265 -11.30 -3.41 -9.44
C THR A 265 -12.11 -4.68 -9.18
N PHE A 266 -13.44 -4.60 -9.30
CA PHE A 266 -14.30 -5.75 -9.10
C PHE A 266 -14.00 -6.88 -10.09
N ARG A 267 -13.92 -6.57 -11.39
CA ARG A 267 -13.67 -7.59 -12.45
C ARG A 267 -12.33 -8.27 -12.27
N THR A 268 -11.28 -7.51 -12.05
CA THR A 268 -9.92 -8.03 -11.92
C THR A 268 -9.79 -8.90 -10.67
N LYS A 269 -10.20 -8.39 -9.51
CA LYS A 269 -10.05 -9.10 -8.24
C LYS A 269 -10.99 -10.31 -8.15
N SER A 270 -12.25 -10.20 -8.59
CA SER A 270 -13.18 -11.31 -8.55
C SER A 270 -12.73 -12.48 -9.42
N LEU A 271 -12.18 -12.19 -10.61
CA LEU A 271 -11.63 -13.23 -11.48
C LEU A 271 -10.42 -13.92 -10.87
N TYR A 272 -9.47 -13.12 -10.32
CA TYR A 272 -8.30 -13.66 -9.62
C TYR A 272 -8.73 -14.57 -8.45
N LEU A 273 -9.64 -14.09 -7.60
CA LEU A 273 -10.13 -14.81 -6.43
C LEU A 273 -10.83 -16.11 -6.80
N ALA A 274 -11.68 -16.09 -7.82
CA ALA A 274 -12.36 -17.30 -8.29
C ALA A 274 -11.38 -18.33 -8.87
N SER A 275 -10.36 -17.87 -9.60
CA SER A 275 -9.29 -18.74 -10.10
C SER A 275 -8.44 -19.30 -8.94
N ALA A 276 -8.06 -18.47 -7.99
CA ALA A 276 -7.28 -18.90 -6.82
C ALA A 276 -8.04 -19.94 -5.97
N ALA A 277 -9.33 -19.70 -5.70
CA ALA A 277 -10.18 -20.66 -4.98
C ALA A 277 -10.27 -22.01 -5.71
N PHE A 278 -10.38 -21.95 -7.05
CA PHE A 278 -10.38 -23.17 -7.88
C PHE A 278 -9.07 -23.97 -7.76
N ASP A 279 -7.92 -23.28 -7.79
CA ASP A 279 -6.60 -23.92 -7.74
C ASP A 279 -6.28 -24.45 -6.32
N ILE A 280 -6.57 -23.67 -5.27
CA ILE A 280 -6.30 -24.03 -3.86
C ILE A 280 -7.19 -25.20 -3.39
N ASN A 281 -8.42 -25.30 -3.90
CA ASN A 281 -9.43 -26.30 -3.49
C ASN A 281 -9.85 -26.20 -2.00
N ASP A 282 -9.84 -25.01 -1.45
CA ASP A 282 -10.37 -24.75 -0.11
C ASP A 282 -11.84 -24.35 -0.21
N LYS A 283 -12.74 -25.23 0.27
CA LYS A 283 -14.19 -25.00 0.19
C LYS A 283 -14.66 -23.84 1.08
N THR A 284 -13.97 -23.58 2.19
CA THR A 284 -14.30 -22.48 3.10
C THR A 284 -13.95 -21.15 2.46
N LEU A 285 -12.72 -21.03 1.97
CA LEU A 285 -12.28 -19.85 1.23
C LEU A 285 -13.14 -19.60 -0.01
N ALA A 286 -13.51 -20.67 -0.75
CA ALA A 286 -14.36 -20.54 -1.92
C ALA A 286 -15.75 -19.96 -1.60
N ARG A 287 -16.34 -20.36 -0.46
CA ARG A 287 -17.61 -19.80 0.01
C ARG A 287 -17.49 -18.33 0.42
N GLU A 288 -16.43 -17.98 1.15
CA GLU A 288 -16.16 -16.60 1.53
C GLU A 288 -16.00 -15.71 0.29
N ILE A 289 -15.25 -16.17 -0.71
CA ILE A 289 -15.04 -15.46 -1.98
C ILE A 289 -16.37 -15.33 -2.75
N GLU A 290 -17.15 -16.40 -2.85
CA GLU A 290 -18.45 -16.38 -3.52
C GLU A 290 -19.38 -15.37 -2.82
N GLN A 291 -19.47 -15.38 -1.50
CA GLN A 291 -20.27 -14.44 -0.73
C GLN A 291 -19.84 -12.99 -0.97
N GLU A 292 -18.54 -12.69 -0.95
CA GLU A 292 -18.06 -11.35 -1.20
C GLU A 292 -18.35 -10.89 -2.64
N ILE A 293 -18.10 -11.73 -3.64
CA ILE A 293 -18.39 -11.41 -5.06
C ILE A 293 -19.86 -11.08 -5.26
N TYR A 294 -20.78 -11.89 -4.70
CA TYR A 294 -22.21 -11.66 -4.84
C TYR A 294 -22.77 -10.57 -3.89
N SER A 295 -21.97 -10.05 -2.98
CA SER A 295 -22.34 -8.86 -2.18
C SER A 295 -22.24 -7.55 -2.96
N TRP A 296 -21.60 -7.56 -4.13
CA TRP A 296 -21.54 -6.43 -5.05
C TRP A 296 -22.79 -6.42 -5.95
N SER A 297 -23.24 -5.21 -6.32
CA SER A 297 -24.33 -5.02 -7.30
C SER A 297 -23.89 -5.34 -8.73
N LEU A 298 -22.62 -5.67 -8.93
CA LEU A 298 -22.03 -5.96 -10.24
C LEU A 298 -22.09 -7.46 -10.56
N ASN A 299 -22.29 -7.77 -11.85
CA ASN A 299 -22.24 -9.14 -12.31
C ASN A 299 -20.79 -9.59 -12.54
N PRO A 300 -20.34 -10.71 -11.94
CA PRO A 300 -19.05 -11.28 -12.24
C PRO A 300 -18.97 -11.78 -13.69
N SER A 301 -17.78 -11.80 -14.27
CA SER A 301 -17.56 -12.28 -15.64
C SER A 301 -17.96 -13.75 -15.78
N LEU A 302 -18.25 -14.18 -17.02
CA LEU A 302 -18.58 -15.59 -17.30
C LEU A 302 -17.45 -16.52 -16.81
N LYS A 303 -16.20 -16.15 -17.05
CA LYS A 303 -15.03 -16.93 -16.59
C LYS A 303 -14.99 -17.05 -15.05
N CYS A 304 -15.31 -15.97 -14.33
CA CYS A 304 -15.42 -15.98 -12.87
C CYS A 304 -16.53 -16.94 -12.41
N LYS A 305 -17.74 -16.84 -12.99
CA LYS A 305 -18.87 -17.75 -12.70
C LYS A 305 -18.52 -19.21 -12.96
N THR A 306 -17.79 -19.48 -14.05
CA THR A 306 -17.34 -20.83 -14.41
C THR A 306 -16.42 -21.40 -13.34
N TYR A 307 -15.42 -20.65 -12.85
CA TYR A 307 -14.55 -21.12 -11.77
C TYR A 307 -15.34 -21.41 -10.49
N LEU A 308 -16.21 -20.49 -10.05
CA LEU A 308 -17.03 -20.68 -8.85
C LEU A 308 -17.98 -21.90 -8.98
N TYR A 309 -18.50 -22.17 -10.17
CA TYR A 309 -19.31 -23.35 -10.43
C TYR A 309 -18.49 -24.65 -10.36
N LEU A 310 -17.33 -24.68 -11.03
CA LEU A 310 -16.47 -25.89 -11.11
C LEU A 310 -15.94 -26.32 -9.74
N ILE A 311 -15.71 -25.38 -8.79
CA ILE A 311 -15.28 -25.71 -7.43
C ILE A 311 -16.28 -26.65 -6.73
N LYS A 312 -17.56 -26.56 -7.04
CA LYS A 312 -18.64 -27.38 -6.44
C LYS A 312 -18.60 -28.86 -6.91
N PHE A 313 -17.95 -29.16 -8.04
CA PHE A 313 -17.92 -30.45 -8.67
C PHE A 313 -16.51 -31.02 -8.81
N HIS A 314 -16.16 -32.00 -7.99
CA HIS A 314 -14.81 -32.58 -7.93
C HIS A 314 -14.31 -33.12 -9.28
N SER A 315 -15.17 -33.89 -9.99
CA SER A 315 -14.81 -34.53 -11.27
C SER A 315 -14.54 -33.50 -12.39
N ALA A 316 -15.41 -32.50 -12.51
CA ALA A 316 -15.26 -31.44 -13.50
C ALA A 316 -14.02 -30.58 -13.22
N ARG A 317 -13.76 -30.30 -11.94
CA ARG A 317 -12.57 -29.58 -11.51
C ARG A 317 -11.29 -30.33 -11.91
N HIS A 318 -11.21 -31.64 -11.66
CA HIS A 318 -10.03 -32.42 -11.98
C HIS A 318 -9.73 -32.45 -13.49
N ALA A 319 -10.76 -32.55 -14.32
CA ALA A 319 -10.61 -32.48 -15.78
C ALA A 319 -10.09 -31.15 -16.27
N VAL A 320 -10.62 -30.02 -15.75
CA VAL A 320 -10.18 -28.66 -16.12
C VAL A 320 -8.77 -28.37 -15.59
N SER A 321 -8.41 -28.83 -14.39
CA SER A 321 -7.05 -28.66 -13.85
C SER A 321 -6.01 -29.39 -14.72
N LYS A 322 -6.33 -30.62 -15.20
CA LYS A 322 -5.45 -31.32 -16.16
C LYS A 322 -5.27 -30.57 -17.48
N LEU A 323 -6.35 -29.97 -18.00
CA LEU A 323 -6.29 -29.17 -19.23
C LEU A 323 -5.46 -27.89 -19.04
N LYS A 324 -5.59 -27.21 -17.92
CA LYS A 324 -4.74 -26.03 -17.59
C LYS A 324 -3.25 -26.40 -17.60
N HIS A 325 -2.85 -27.51 -16.98
CA HIS A 325 -1.46 -27.97 -16.99
C HIS A 325 -0.95 -28.39 -18.37
N LEU A 326 -1.81 -28.93 -19.23
CA LEU A 326 -1.44 -29.35 -20.59
C LEU A 326 -1.27 -28.17 -21.55
N TYR A 327 -1.99 -27.09 -21.36
CA TYR A 327 -2.02 -25.95 -22.29
C TYR A 327 -1.38 -24.66 -21.74
N ASN A 328 -0.78 -24.68 -20.53
CA ASN A 328 -0.18 -23.50 -19.87
C ASN A 328 -1.13 -22.27 -19.81
N ILE A 329 -2.43 -22.49 -19.58
CA ILE A 329 -3.48 -21.45 -19.54
C ILE A 329 -3.79 -21.06 -18.10
#